data_ead101de63bdff5cd4cf56ec4113aaf4
#
_entry.id   ead101de63bdff5cd4cf56ec4113aaf4
#
_cell.length_a   1.000
_cell.length_b   1.000
_cell.length_c   1.000
_cell.angle_alpha   90.00
_cell.angle_beta   90.00
_cell.angle_gamma   90.00
#
_symmetry.space_group_name_H-M   'P 1'
#
loop_
_entity.id
_entity.type
_entity.pdbx_description
1 polymer ?
#
loop_
_entity_poly.entity_id
_entity_poly.type
_entity_poly.pdbx_seq_one_letter_code
_entity_poly.pdbx_strand_id
1 'polypeptide(L)'
;MPRRWRSKNFGKMKPAAKFAVVLVTAPNLKIARALARAALQARLIACANLIPKIESHYLWQGKIVSDAEVLLVLKTQKSKLAALEKLVLARHPYDTPEFIALPLSAGNKKYLDWLATS
;
A
#
# COMPACT_ATOMS: atom_id res chain seq x y z
N MET A 1 -2.78 -6.59 19.31
CA MET A 1 -3.36 -6.05 18.12
C MET A 1 -4.51 -5.12 18.41
N PRO A 2 -4.39 -3.93 18.03
CA PRO A 2 -5.33 -2.92 18.45
C PRO A 2 -6.70 -2.96 17.80
N ARG A 3 -6.84 -3.51 16.62
CA ARG A 3 -8.16 -3.58 16.00
C ARG A 3 -8.89 -4.80 16.51
N ARG A 4 -9.81 -4.52 17.41
CA ARG A 4 -10.43 -5.56 18.13
C ARG A 4 -11.80 -5.85 17.74
N TRP A 5 -12.18 -7.04 18.15
CA TRP A 5 -13.55 -7.48 18.10
C TRP A 5 -14.26 -6.84 19.25
N ARG A 6 -15.03 -5.84 18.96
CA ARG A 6 -15.71 -5.14 20.00
C ARG A 6 -17.07 -4.73 19.51
N SER A 7 -17.71 -3.91 20.27
CA SER A 7 -19.02 -3.42 19.89
C SER A 7 -18.97 -2.83 18.50
N LYS A 8 -20.04 -2.99 17.78
CA LYS A 8 -20.08 -2.56 16.41
C LYS A 8 -20.07 -1.06 16.28
N ASN A 9 -19.40 -0.65 15.26
CA ASN A 9 -19.37 0.72 14.86
C ASN A 9 -20.14 0.81 13.56
N PHE A 10 -21.44 1.02 13.66
CA PHE A 10 -22.24 1.27 12.48
C PHE A 10 -22.04 2.65 11.97
N GLY A 11 -21.02 3.26 12.48
CA GLY A 11 -20.77 4.60 12.29
C GLY A 11 -20.90 5.03 10.89
N LYS A 12 -20.26 6.01 10.57
CA LYS A 12 -20.53 6.74 9.40
C LYS A 12 -19.36 6.66 8.49
N MET A 13 -19.64 6.75 7.23
CA MET A 13 -18.60 7.03 6.27
C MET A 13 -18.35 8.52 6.26
N LYS A 14 -17.11 8.90 6.00
CA LYS A 14 -16.76 10.30 5.77
C LYS A 14 -15.91 10.41 4.51
N PRO A 15 -15.84 11.61 3.90
CA PRO A 15 -14.96 11.82 2.76
C PRO A 15 -13.52 11.49 3.10
N ALA A 16 -12.82 10.91 2.16
CA ALA A 16 -11.47 10.40 2.36
C ALA A 16 -10.47 10.96 1.36
N ALA A 17 -10.71 12.18 0.86
CA ALA A 17 -9.87 12.78 -0.16
C ALA A 17 -8.42 12.99 0.29
N LYS A 18 -8.17 13.02 1.61
CA LYS A 18 -6.83 13.18 2.16
C LYS A 18 -6.04 11.89 2.18
N PHE A 19 -6.65 10.78 1.83
CA PHE A 19 -6.04 9.46 1.93
C PHE A 19 -5.90 8.82 0.57
N ALA A 20 -5.00 7.85 0.49
CA ALA A 20 -4.77 7.10 -0.73
C ALA A 20 -4.37 5.68 -0.40
N VAL A 21 -4.64 4.79 -1.35
CA VAL A 21 -4.10 3.44 -1.36
C VAL A 21 -3.05 3.37 -2.45
N VAL A 22 -1.91 2.81 -2.12
CA VAL A 22 -0.81 2.65 -3.08
C VAL A 22 -0.62 1.16 -3.35
N LEU A 23 -0.53 0.82 -4.63
CA LEU A 23 -0.23 -0.54 -5.07
C LEU A 23 1.21 -0.63 -5.52
N VAL A 24 1.92 -1.63 -4.99
CA VAL A 24 3.30 -1.94 -5.36
C VAL A 24 3.40 -3.44 -5.52
N THR A 25 4.12 -3.91 -6.52
CA THR A 25 4.43 -5.35 -6.62
C THR A 25 5.90 -5.56 -6.31
N ALA A 26 6.21 -6.73 -5.74
CA ALA A 26 7.57 -7.09 -5.38
C ALA A 26 7.84 -8.54 -5.79
N PRO A 27 9.11 -8.91 -6.01
CA PRO A 27 9.42 -10.25 -6.50
C PRO A 27 9.17 -11.37 -5.47
N ASN A 28 9.23 -11.06 -4.19
CA ASN A 28 9.04 -12.06 -3.15
C ASN A 28 8.67 -11.39 -1.83
N LEU A 29 8.31 -12.21 -0.85
CA LEU A 29 7.90 -11.72 0.47
C LEU A 29 9.03 -11.02 1.23
N LYS A 30 10.26 -11.48 1.05
CA LYS A 30 11.40 -10.85 1.74
C LYS A 30 11.51 -9.37 1.34
N ILE A 31 11.47 -9.10 0.05
CA ILE A 31 11.53 -7.72 -0.47
C ILE A 31 10.28 -6.94 -0.06
N ALA A 32 9.11 -7.55 -0.20
CA ALA A 32 7.86 -6.88 0.16
C ALA A 32 7.84 -6.49 1.64
N ARG A 33 8.27 -7.38 2.53
CA ARG A 33 8.34 -7.09 3.96
C ARG A 33 9.34 -5.98 4.26
N ALA A 34 10.47 -5.97 3.56
CA ALA A 34 11.47 -4.93 3.75
C ALA A 34 10.95 -3.56 3.34
N LEU A 35 10.25 -3.48 2.21
CA LEU A 35 9.64 -2.23 1.75
C LEU A 35 8.56 -1.75 2.72
N ALA A 36 7.67 -2.65 3.14
CA ALA A 36 6.61 -2.31 4.06
C ALA A 36 7.16 -1.81 5.40
N ARG A 37 8.16 -2.50 5.92
CA ARG A 37 8.76 -2.15 7.20
C ARG A 37 9.48 -0.81 7.14
N ALA A 38 10.22 -0.56 6.06
CA ALA A 38 10.90 0.71 5.87
C ALA A 38 9.89 1.87 5.80
N ALA A 39 8.80 1.68 5.08
CA ALA A 39 7.77 2.70 4.95
C ALA A 39 7.06 2.98 6.29
N LEU A 40 6.80 1.93 7.09
CA LEU A 40 6.21 2.07 8.41
C LEU A 40 7.15 2.80 9.37
N GLN A 41 8.41 2.42 9.37
CA GLN A 41 9.41 3.04 10.25
C GLN A 41 9.59 4.52 9.93
N ALA A 42 9.52 4.86 8.65
CA ALA A 42 9.62 6.26 8.23
C ALA A 42 8.30 7.02 8.38
N ARG A 43 7.25 6.36 8.87
CA ARG A 43 5.91 6.92 9.06
C ARG A 43 5.30 7.47 7.79
N LEU A 44 5.57 6.80 6.69
CA LEU A 44 5.05 7.18 5.38
C LEU A 44 3.80 6.40 5.01
N ILE A 45 3.48 5.35 5.75
CA ILE A 45 2.24 4.61 5.62
C ILE A 45 1.72 4.27 7.02
N ALA A 46 0.42 4.04 7.12
CA ALA A 46 -0.19 3.58 8.35
C ALA A 46 -0.31 2.05 8.38
N CYS A 47 -0.44 1.44 7.22
CA CYS A 47 -0.72 0.02 7.12
C CYS A 47 -0.22 -0.51 5.79
N ALA A 48 0.29 -1.73 5.81
CA ALA A 48 0.65 -2.47 4.60
C ALA A 48 -0.01 -3.84 4.66
N ASN A 49 -0.75 -4.17 3.61
CA ASN A 49 -1.25 -5.53 3.43
C ASN A 49 -0.45 -6.18 2.31
N LEU A 50 0.05 -7.38 2.56
CA LEU A 50 0.83 -8.11 1.59
C LEU A 50 0.05 -9.32 1.14
N ILE A 51 -0.12 -9.44 -0.18
CA ILE A 51 -0.83 -10.57 -0.79
C ILE A 51 0.20 -11.38 -1.55
N PRO A 52 0.60 -12.55 -1.01
CA PRO A 52 1.64 -13.37 -1.65
C PRO A 52 1.09 -14.13 -2.83
N LYS A 53 2.00 -14.50 -3.73
CA LYS A 53 1.73 -15.42 -4.84
C LYS A 53 0.65 -14.97 -5.81
N ILE A 54 0.59 -13.68 -6.09
CA ILE A 54 -0.23 -13.24 -7.22
C ILE A 54 0.47 -13.65 -8.51
N GLU A 55 -0.33 -13.90 -9.55
CA GLU A 55 0.18 -14.15 -10.89
C GLU A 55 0.10 -12.87 -11.69
N SER A 56 1.25 -12.38 -12.12
CA SER A 56 1.29 -11.17 -12.94
C SER A 56 1.60 -11.55 -14.38
N HIS A 57 0.73 -11.15 -15.29
CA HIS A 57 0.90 -11.37 -16.72
C HIS A 57 1.01 -10.02 -17.40
N TYR A 58 2.06 -9.81 -18.17
CA TYR A 58 2.29 -8.50 -18.75
C TYR A 58 3.12 -8.60 -20.03
N LEU A 59 3.13 -7.53 -20.79
CA LEU A 59 3.96 -7.43 -21.99
C LEU A 59 5.29 -6.79 -21.62
N TRP A 60 6.36 -7.47 -21.98
CA TRP A 60 7.71 -6.95 -21.78
C TRP A 60 8.51 -7.16 -23.05
N GLN A 61 8.94 -6.04 -23.66
CA GLN A 61 9.70 -6.07 -24.92
C GLN A 61 9.01 -6.91 -26.00
N GLY A 62 7.71 -6.71 -26.14
CA GLY A 62 6.90 -7.37 -27.17
C GLY A 62 6.50 -8.81 -26.86
N LYS A 63 6.84 -9.32 -25.68
CA LYS A 63 6.51 -10.70 -25.30
C LYS A 63 5.62 -10.73 -24.08
N ILE A 64 4.76 -11.73 -24.00
CA ILE A 64 3.95 -11.97 -22.81
C ILE A 64 4.80 -12.72 -21.79
N VAL A 65 4.89 -12.15 -20.60
CA VAL A 65 5.67 -12.68 -19.49
C VAL A 65 4.73 -12.95 -18.33
N SER A 66 4.98 -14.02 -17.58
CA SER A 66 4.24 -14.34 -16.37
C SER A 66 5.20 -14.55 -15.22
N ASP A 67 4.92 -13.88 -14.09
CA ASP A 67 5.73 -14.00 -12.91
C ASP A 67 4.84 -14.15 -11.67
N ALA A 68 5.35 -14.87 -10.69
CA ALA A 68 4.76 -14.85 -9.35
C ALA A 68 5.30 -13.63 -8.63
N GLU A 69 4.41 -12.86 -8.03
CA GLU A 69 4.80 -11.66 -7.30
C GLU A 69 4.04 -11.54 -5.99
N VAL A 70 4.41 -10.56 -5.19
CA VAL A 70 3.68 -10.15 -4.00
C VAL A 70 3.08 -8.79 -4.27
N LEU A 71 1.79 -8.63 -3.97
CA LEU A 71 1.13 -7.35 -4.06
C LEU A 71 1.14 -6.67 -2.70
N LEU A 72 1.67 -5.47 -2.63
CA LEU A 72 1.59 -4.63 -1.45
C LEU A 72 0.46 -3.63 -1.65
N VAL A 73 -0.42 -3.58 -0.67
CA VAL A 73 -1.49 -2.58 -0.59
C VAL A 73 -1.15 -1.68 0.57
N LEU A 74 -0.72 -0.46 0.28
CA LEU A 74 -0.23 0.48 1.28
C LEU A 74 -1.30 1.55 1.50
N LYS A 75 -1.57 1.85 2.76
CA LYS A 75 -2.58 2.85 3.11
C LYS A 75 -1.91 4.04 3.75
N THR A 76 -2.18 5.21 3.21
CA THR A 76 -1.44 6.41 3.61
C THR A 76 -2.26 7.67 3.40
N GLN A 77 -1.64 8.79 3.70
CA GLN A 77 -2.18 10.12 3.44
C GLN A 77 -1.58 10.67 2.16
N LYS A 78 -2.36 11.46 1.42
CA LYS A 78 -1.90 12.09 0.18
C LYS A 78 -0.63 12.91 0.38
N SER A 79 -0.53 13.59 1.51
CA SER A 79 0.63 14.44 1.81
C SER A 79 1.94 13.67 1.90
N LYS A 80 1.88 12.34 2.05
CA LYS A 80 3.06 11.49 2.19
C LYS A 80 3.44 10.77 0.89
N LEU A 81 2.65 10.92 -0.16
CA LEU A 81 2.84 10.13 -1.38
C LEU A 81 4.20 10.35 -2.04
N ALA A 82 4.62 11.61 -2.16
CA ALA A 82 5.90 11.90 -2.82
C ALA A 82 7.08 11.28 -2.08
N ALA A 83 7.08 11.39 -0.75
CA ALA A 83 8.15 10.81 0.06
C ALA A 83 8.09 9.28 0.04
N LEU A 84 6.89 8.71 0.03
CA LEU A 84 6.70 7.27 -0.05
C LEU A 84 7.23 6.72 -1.38
N GLU A 85 6.89 7.38 -2.48
CA GLU A 85 7.38 6.99 -3.79
C GLU A 85 8.91 6.98 -3.81
N LYS A 86 9.50 8.06 -3.32
CA LYS A 86 10.96 8.17 -3.28
C LYS A 86 11.59 7.02 -2.51
N LEU A 87 11.04 6.68 -1.35
CA LEU A 87 11.58 5.60 -0.54
C LEU A 87 11.44 4.25 -1.25
N VAL A 88 10.27 3.98 -1.80
CA VAL A 88 10.02 2.70 -2.48
C VAL A 88 10.93 2.55 -3.69
N LEU A 89 11.02 3.58 -4.54
CA LEU A 89 11.85 3.50 -5.73
C LEU A 89 13.32 3.33 -5.40
N ALA A 90 13.79 3.97 -4.32
CA ALA A 90 15.19 3.86 -3.91
C ALA A 90 15.56 2.46 -3.44
N ARG A 91 14.61 1.70 -2.93
CA ARG A 91 14.86 0.38 -2.34
C ARG A 91 14.37 -0.78 -3.17
N HIS A 92 13.60 -0.52 -4.21
CA HIS A 92 13.03 -1.57 -5.03
C HIS A 92 14.09 -2.17 -5.96
N PRO A 93 14.13 -3.50 -6.14
CA PRO A 93 15.12 -4.12 -7.01
C PRO A 93 14.82 -3.99 -8.50
N TYR A 94 13.57 -3.65 -8.88
CA TYR A 94 13.23 -3.50 -10.29
C TYR A 94 13.71 -2.15 -10.83
N ASP A 95 14.05 -2.13 -12.09
CA ASP A 95 14.34 -0.89 -12.80
C ASP A 95 13.10 -0.04 -12.95
N THR A 96 11.96 -0.68 -13.23
CA THR A 96 10.68 0.00 -13.42
C THR A 96 9.63 -0.61 -12.49
N PRO A 97 9.65 -0.28 -11.19
CA PRO A 97 8.68 -0.84 -10.27
C PRO A 97 7.30 -0.22 -10.43
N GLU A 98 6.27 -1.00 -10.11
CA GLU A 98 4.92 -0.47 -10.03
C GLU A 98 4.78 0.37 -8.78
N PHE A 99 4.26 1.57 -8.93
CA PHE A 99 3.87 2.42 -7.83
C PHE A 99 2.68 3.23 -8.32
N ILE A 100 1.49 2.84 -7.89
CA ILE A 100 0.26 3.47 -8.36
C ILE A 100 -0.52 3.94 -7.13
N ALA A 101 -0.93 5.20 -7.15
CA ALA A 101 -1.73 5.77 -6.07
C ALA A 101 -3.19 5.87 -6.50
N LEU A 102 -4.07 5.36 -5.67
CA LEU A 102 -5.51 5.41 -5.88
C LEU A 102 -6.12 6.34 -4.83
N PRO A 103 -6.84 7.37 -5.24
CA PRO A 103 -7.51 8.24 -4.28
C PRO A 103 -8.68 7.50 -3.65
N LEU A 104 -8.94 7.78 -2.38
CA LEU A 104 -10.10 7.23 -1.70
C LEU A 104 -11.24 8.23 -1.77
N SER A 105 -12.45 7.75 -2.06
CA SER A 105 -13.61 8.62 -2.06
C SER A 105 -14.19 8.78 -0.66
N ALA A 106 -14.31 7.69 0.10
CA ALA A 106 -14.90 7.71 1.42
C ALA A 106 -14.49 6.46 2.20
N GLY A 107 -14.63 6.51 3.49
CA GLY A 107 -14.35 5.37 4.34
C GLY A 107 -15.02 5.51 5.69
N ASN A 108 -14.97 4.45 6.49
CA ASN A 108 -15.50 4.48 7.83
C ASN A 108 -14.76 5.51 8.67
N LYS A 109 -15.49 6.35 9.37
CA LYS A 109 -14.91 7.46 10.10
C LYS A 109 -13.86 7.03 11.11
N LYS A 110 -14.15 6.01 11.90
CA LYS A 110 -13.21 5.53 12.92
C LYS A 110 -11.91 5.03 12.32
N TYR A 111 -12.02 4.30 11.24
CA TYR A 111 -10.84 3.78 10.56
C TYR A 111 -10.00 4.90 9.94
N LEU A 112 -10.65 5.85 9.30
CA LEU A 112 -9.93 6.98 8.70
C LEU A 112 -9.29 7.87 9.76
N ASP A 113 -9.95 8.04 10.91
CA ASP A 113 -9.36 8.79 12.02
C ASP A 113 -8.09 8.09 12.52
N TRP A 114 -8.13 6.77 12.63
CA TRP A 114 -6.94 6.00 12.98
C TRP A 114 -5.84 6.16 11.92
N LEU A 115 -6.20 6.06 10.65
CA LEU A 115 -5.26 6.20 9.55
C LEU A 115 -4.56 7.57 9.59
N ALA A 116 -5.29 8.60 9.98
CA ALA A 116 -4.76 9.96 10.05
C ALA A 116 -3.74 10.14 11.16
N THR A 117 -3.76 9.30 12.18
CA THR A 117 -2.83 9.44 13.33
C THR A 117 -1.50 8.73 13.09
N SER A 118 -1.33 8.07 11.99
CA SER A 118 -0.13 7.24 11.74
C SER A 118 0.94 7.99 10.97
#